data_9113675b46c6397a4c0071e8d155994c
#
_entry.id   9113675b46c6397a4c0071e8d155994c
#
_cell.length_a   1.000
_cell.length_b   1.000
_cell.length_c   1.000
_cell.angle_alpha   90.00
_cell.angle_beta   90.00
_cell.angle_gamma   90.00
#
_symmetry.space_group_name_H-M   'P 1'
#
loop_
_entity.id
_entity.type
_entity.pdbx_description
1 polymer ?
#
loop_
_entity_poly.entity_id
_entity_poly.type
_entity_poly.pdbx_seq_one_letter_code
_entity_poly.pdbx_strand_id
1 'polypeptide(L)'
;STQIEATNKVIQITGDGSDVDFDLTHDFGTKLVSVEILDYGNDGSGATYATVHADVTRPDDAYVRVIFAVAPSATQDYMVLLKKFTV
;
A
#
# COMPACT_ATOMS: atom_id res chain seq x y z
N SER A 1 -31.88 5.75 0.88
CA SER A 1 -30.69 5.95 1.67
C SER A 1 -29.49 6.21 0.78
N THR A 2 -28.61 7.07 1.24
CA THR A 2 -27.40 7.37 0.51
C THR A 2 -26.32 6.37 0.91
N GLN A 3 -25.76 5.73 -0.09
CA GLN A 3 -24.64 4.85 0.14
C GLN A 3 -23.34 5.59 -0.17
N ILE A 4 -22.45 5.63 0.80
CA ILE A 4 -21.15 6.26 0.63
C ILE A 4 -20.13 5.18 0.34
N GLU A 5 -19.54 5.23 -0.85
CA GLU A 5 -18.45 4.33 -1.21
C GLU A 5 -17.17 4.79 -0.52
N ALA A 6 -16.42 3.83 -0.01
CA ALA A 6 -15.09 4.10 0.49
C ALA A 6 -14.18 4.39 -0.71
N THR A 7 -13.61 5.59 -0.75
CA THR A 7 -12.68 6.00 -1.81
C THR A 7 -11.23 5.92 -1.38
N ASN A 8 -10.99 5.73 -0.09
CA ASN A 8 -9.65 5.66 0.50
C ASN A 8 -9.51 4.39 1.33
N LYS A 9 -8.31 3.86 1.36
CA LYS A 9 -7.99 2.70 2.18
C LYS A 9 -6.54 2.79 2.62
N VAL A 10 -6.26 2.34 3.84
CA VAL A 10 -4.90 2.24 4.37
C VAL A 10 -4.61 0.79 4.67
N ILE A 11 -3.49 0.28 4.15
CA ILE A 11 -3.07 -1.10 4.39
C ILE A 11 -1.65 -1.06 4.93
N GLN A 12 -1.42 -1.79 6.02
CA GLN A 12 -0.09 -1.93 6.59
C GLN A 12 0.63 -3.12 5.95
N ILE A 13 1.86 -2.90 5.50
CA ILE A 13 2.76 -3.97 5.07
C ILE A 13 3.77 -4.19 6.18
N THR A 14 3.99 -5.44 6.55
CA THR A 14 5.06 -5.83 7.46
C THR A 14 6.09 -6.65 6.69
N GLY A 15 7.36 -6.22 6.75
CA GLY A 15 8.46 -6.94 6.12
C GLY A 15 8.73 -8.25 6.81
N ASP A 16 9.26 -9.22 6.05
CA ASP A 16 9.69 -10.53 6.57
C ASP A 16 11.16 -10.82 6.28
N GLY A 17 11.87 -9.87 5.68
CA GLY A 17 13.27 -10.03 5.31
C GLY A 17 13.51 -10.78 4.01
N SER A 18 12.46 -11.31 3.38
CA SER A 18 12.54 -12.16 2.18
C SER A 18 11.71 -11.64 1.02
N ASP A 19 10.45 -11.30 1.28
CA ASP A 19 9.51 -10.94 0.23
C ASP A 19 9.73 -9.51 -0.25
N VAL A 20 9.69 -9.33 -1.56
CA VAL A 20 9.77 -8.02 -2.21
C VAL A 20 8.42 -7.58 -2.77
N ASP A 21 7.51 -8.52 -3.05
CA ASP A 21 6.21 -8.27 -3.66
C ASP A 21 5.11 -8.35 -2.63
N PHE A 22 4.19 -7.37 -2.66
CA PHE A 22 3.04 -7.36 -1.76
C PHE A 22 1.79 -7.02 -2.56
N ASP A 23 0.81 -7.92 -2.52
CA ASP A 23 -0.49 -7.69 -3.16
C ASP A 23 -1.43 -7.10 -2.13
N LEU A 24 -1.98 -5.93 -2.44
CA LEU A 24 -2.82 -5.17 -1.53
C LEU A 24 -4.21 -5.05 -2.13
N THR A 25 -5.17 -5.72 -1.52
CA THR A 25 -6.56 -5.77 -1.98
C THR A 25 -7.31 -4.52 -1.52
N HIS A 26 -7.87 -3.78 -2.44
CA HIS A 26 -8.68 -2.59 -2.14
C HIS A 26 -10.14 -2.74 -2.54
N ASP A 27 -10.43 -3.59 -3.50
CA ASP A 27 -11.79 -3.84 -4.00
C ASP A 27 -12.51 -2.59 -4.51
N PHE A 28 -11.75 -1.65 -5.09
CA PHE A 28 -12.32 -0.41 -5.61
C PHE A 28 -13.04 -0.58 -6.94
N GLY A 29 -12.81 -1.71 -7.63
CA GLY A 29 -13.44 -1.96 -8.94
C GLY A 29 -12.82 -1.16 -10.07
N THR A 30 -11.64 -0.61 -9.90
CA THR A 30 -10.93 0.15 -10.92
C THR A 30 -9.41 0.04 -10.72
N LYS A 31 -8.68 0.16 -11.81
CA LYS A 31 -7.21 0.27 -11.76
C LYS A 31 -6.75 1.71 -11.55
N LEU A 32 -7.67 2.68 -11.56
CA LEU A 32 -7.34 4.09 -11.40
C LEU A 32 -7.20 4.42 -9.91
N VAL A 33 -6.10 3.96 -9.34
CA VAL A 33 -5.83 4.04 -7.91
C VAL A 33 -4.47 4.69 -7.70
N SER A 34 -4.44 5.71 -6.84
CA SER A 34 -3.20 6.35 -6.39
C SER A 34 -2.65 5.57 -5.21
N VAL A 35 -1.34 5.42 -5.15
CA VAL A 35 -0.65 4.66 -4.10
C VAL A 35 0.47 5.51 -3.53
N GLU A 36 0.48 5.67 -2.22
CA GLU A 36 1.56 6.32 -1.50
C GLU A 36 2.02 5.42 -0.37
N ILE A 37 3.34 5.26 -0.22
CA ILE A 37 3.92 4.37 0.78
C ILE A 37 4.70 5.22 1.78
N LEU A 38 4.40 5.04 3.07
CA LEU A 38 5.04 5.79 4.15
C LEU A 38 5.78 4.84 5.08
N ASP A 39 6.95 5.27 5.54
CA ASP A 39 7.73 4.55 6.54
C ASP A 39 7.00 4.60 7.88
N TYR A 40 6.58 3.43 8.39
CA TYR A 40 5.88 3.31 9.67
C TYR A 40 6.76 2.70 10.76
N GLY A 41 8.05 2.48 10.50
CA GLY A 41 8.99 1.97 11.48
C GLY A 41 8.66 0.56 11.93
N ASN A 42 8.67 0.32 13.23
CA ASN A 42 8.26 -0.94 13.81
C ASN A 42 6.95 -0.70 14.58
N ASP A 43 5.83 -0.89 13.89
CA ASP A 43 4.48 -0.65 14.40
C ASP A 43 4.36 0.74 15.05
N GLY A 44 4.87 1.74 14.37
CA GLY A 44 4.87 3.13 14.81
C GLY A 44 6.14 3.55 15.55
N SER A 45 6.91 2.61 16.07
CA SER A 45 8.15 2.93 16.77
C SER A 45 9.24 3.29 15.75
N GLY A 46 9.79 4.49 15.87
CA GLY A 46 10.79 4.99 14.92
C GLY A 46 10.20 5.38 13.57
N ALA A 47 8.87 5.53 13.47
CA ALA A 47 8.22 5.92 12.24
C ALA A 47 8.61 7.34 11.84
N THR A 48 9.06 7.50 10.60
CA THR A 48 9.43 8.81 10.06
C THR A 48 8.33 9.40 9.18
N TYR A 49 7.39 8.55 8.73
CA TYR A 49 6.36 8.90 7.73
C TYR A 49 6.95 9.47 6.44
N ALA A 50 8.22 9.19 6.18
CA ALA A 50 8.84 9.57 4.92
C ALA A 50 8.25 8.76 3.78
N THR A 51 8.09 9.40 2.62
CA THR A 51 7.63 8.72 1.42
C THR A 51 8.67 7.71 0.97
N VAL A 52 8.24 6.48 0.76
CA VAL A 52 9.09 5.38 0.28
C VAL A 52 8.75 5.10 -1.17
N HIS A 53 9.77 4.96 -2.01
CA HIS A 53 9.59 4.68 -3.42
C HIS A 53 9.71 3.19 -3.69
N ALA A 54 8.72 2.65 -4.38
CA ALA A 54 8.69 1.27 -4.82
C ALA A 54 7.95 1.22 -6.14
N ASP A 55 8.15 0.15 -6.91
CA ASP A 55 7.37 -0.06 -8.12
C ASP A 55 5.95 -0.46 -7.73
N VAL A 56 4.99 0.11 -8.43
CA VAL A 56 3.58 -0.21 -8.22
C VAL A 56 2.99 -0.63 -9.54
N THR A 57 2.38 -1.81 -9.56
CA THR A 57 1.62 -2.29 -10.70
C THR A 57 0.17 -2.48 -10.31
N ARG A 58 -0.70 -2.47 -11.31
CA ARG A 58 -2.14 -2.60 -11.10
C ARG A 58 -2.66 -3.76 -11.95
N PRO A 59 -2.40 -5.02 -11.49
CA PRO A 59 -2.73 -6.20 -12.30
C PRO A 59 -4.22 -6.41 -12.47
N ASP A 60 -5.03 -5.89 -11.55
CA ASP A 60 -6.45 -6.15 -11.48
C ASP A 60 -7.16 -4.93 -10.90
N ASP A 61 -8.47 -4.83 -11.09
CA ASP A 61 -9.26 -3.73 -10.53
C ASP A 61 -9.60 -3.91 -9.05
N ALA A 62 -9.18 -5.02 -8.45
CA ALA A 62 -9.42 -5.32 -7.04
C ALA A 62 -8.17 -5.15 -6.17
N TYR A 63 -6.97 -5.13 -6.75
CA TYR A 63 -5.74 -5.02 -5.96
C TYR A 63 -4.62 -4.32 -6.74
N VAL A 64 -3.65 -3.82 -5.98
CA VAL A 64 -2.38 -3.31 -6.51
C VAL A 64 -1.26 -4.19 -6.01
N ARG A 65 -0.15 -4.22 -6.77
CA ARG A 65 1.06 -4.93 -6.35
C ARG A 65 2.16 -3.91 -6.14
N VAL A 66 2.74 -3.93 -4.93
CA VAL A 66 3.89 -3.12 -4.56
C VAL A 66 5.12 -3.99 -4.60
N ILE A 67 6.17 -3.53 -5.30
CA ILE A 67 7.39 -4.31 -5.51
C ILE A 67 8.57 -3.46 -5.02
N PHE A 68 9.23 -3.92 -3.97
CA PHE A 68 10.43 -3.26 -3.44
C PHE A 68 11.68 -3.76 -4.16
N ALA A 69 12.65 -2.87 -4.37
CA ALA A 69 13.94 -3.25 -4.96
C ALA A 69 14.75 -4.17 -4.02
N VAL A 70 14.60 -3.96 -2.71
CA VAL A 70 15.23 -4.76 -1.67
C VAL A 70 14.14 -5.18 -0.68
N ALA A 71 14.16 -6.44 -0.27
CA ALA A 71 13.17 -6.96 0.67
C ALA A 71 13.16 -6.15 1.97
N PRO A 72 12.00 -5.67 2.44
CA PRO A 72 11.92 -5.01 3.74
C PRO A 72 12.36 -5.95 4.85
N SER A 73 13.07 -5.41 5.83
CA SER A 73 13.52 -6.21 6.98
C SER A 73 12.34 -6.71 7.81
N ALA A 74 12.58 -7.74 8.61
CA ALA A 74 11.50 -8.47 9.31
C ALA A 74 10.69 -7.62 10.29
N THR A 75 11.21 -6.46 10.71
CA THR A 75 10.51 -5.60 11.67
C THR A 75 10.08 -4.27 11.06
N GLN A 76 10.30 -4.09 9.77
CA GLN A 76 9.99 -2.83 9.09
C GLN A 76 8.54 -2.84 8.59
N ASP A 77 7.78 -1.86 9.02
CA ASP A 77 6.40 -1.66 8.60
C ASP A 77 6.27 -0.46 7.68
N TYR A 78 5.32 -0.54 6.77
CA TYR A 78 4.95 0.56 5.88
C TYR A 78 3.44 0.72 5.91
N MET A 79 2.98 1.97 5.89
CA MET A 79 1.58 2.29 5.65
C MET A 79 1.40 2.63 4.18
N VAL A 80 0.48 1.95 3.54
CA VAL A 80 0.17 2.18 2.14
C VAL A 80 -1.20 2.85 2.05
N LEU A 81 -1.19 4.06 1.50
CA LEU A 81 -2.41 4.84 1.32
C LEU A 81 -2.90 4.65 -0.12
N LEU A 82 -4.13 4.21 -0.24
CA LEU A 82 -4.77 3.91 -1.52
C LEU A 82 -5.96 4.84 -1.70
N LYS A 83 -6.04 5.45 -2.87
CA LYS A 83 -7.14 6.37 -3.19
C LYS A 83 -7.68 6.05 -4.57
N LYS A 84 -9.01 5.87 -4.63
CA LYS A 84 -9.73 5.66 -5.88
C LYS A 84 -10.03 6.99 -6.55
N PHE A 85 -9.82 7.04 -7.85
CA PHE A 85 -10.25 8.15 -8.68
C PHE A 85 -11.33 7.69 -9.64
N THR A 86 -12.27 8.55 -9.94
CA THR A 86 -13.29 8.30 -10.96
C THR A 86 -13.06 9.20 -12.15
N VAL A 87 -13.37 8.68 -13.31
CA VAL A 87 -13.27 9.41 -14.57
C VAL A 87 -14.59 10.08 -14.90
#